data_49c647288a87956120ad40e5c5ccd02c
#
_entry.id   49c647288a87956120ad40e5c5ccd02c
#
_cell.length_a   1.000
_cell.length_b   1.000
_cell.length_c   1.000
_cell.angle_alpha   90.00
_cell.angle_beta   90.00
_cell.angle_gamma   90.00
#
_symmetry.space_group_name_H-M   'P 1'
#
loop_
_entity.id
_entity.type
_entity.pdbx_description
1 polymer ?
#
loop_
_entity_poly.entity_id
_entity_poly.type
_entity_poly.pdbx_seq_one_letter_code
_entity_poly.pdbx_strand_id
1 'polypeptide(L)'
;MTMPPRPLRFIRRGQPAALHDVPPDRTLLEVLREDLGCTGTKEGCGEGDCGACTVVLGEERNGKLHYSAVNSCIRLAHSVDGMALWTVEDLAEDPLIRPAGPAAPVEKPITLHPAQEAMVQCHGSQCGFCTPGFVMSLFGMYQNHVCQGQPITRELAQEELSGNLCRCTGYRPILDAAQQMAALPPVAVDEAQLLRQLALLQPPAADGTAYLAPTTLPALLAARAAHPGAQVVAGCTDVGLWVTKMHKQYAQILDVTRTAELLQLDEDTQRITIGAAVSLTDAFAALTRQWPQLHTFATRFAGLPVRNSGTLGGNVANGSPIGDSMPLLIALRAQIVLASTRGERTLALEDLYTGYRQNVMAPDELLVRIVVPRPGVTEALRAYKISKRFDDDISAVCLVMNLDIEAGVVRRASIGAGGVAATPARARQTEAALTGQPWSAETVKHAAAALQAEFSPISDMRASGAYRRTVLGSLLQRFWLESQGQDAVSVENFRMEASV
;
A
#
# COMPACT_ATOMS: atom_id res chain seq x y z
N MET A 1 23.73 9.34 33.13
CA MET A 1 24.35 8.55 32.04
C MET A 1 23.26 8.24 31.06
N THR A 2 23.25 8.85 29.88
CA THR A 2 22.34 8.48 28.78
C THR A 2 22.77 7.10 28.32
N MET A 3 21.81 6.14 28.33
CA MET A 3 22.08 4.83 27.75
C MET A 3 22.44 5.00 26.28
N PRO A 4 23.42 4.25 25.75
CA PRO A 4 23.75 4.34 24.33
C PRO A 4 22.51 3.98 23.49
N PRO A 5 22.34 4.59 22.32
CA PRO A 5 21.24 4.26 21.43
C PRO A 5 21.29 2.77 21.09
N ARG A 6 20.13 2.14 21.10
CA ARG A 6 20.00 0.71 20.78
C ARG A 6 20.36 0.48 19.31
N PRO A 7 21.15 -0.59 19.01
CA PRO A 7 21.44 -0.94 17.62
C PRO A 7 20.19 -1.39 16.87
N LEU A 8 20.10 -1.04 15.59
CA LEU A 8 19.19 -1.62 14.61
C LEU A 8 19.59 -3.09 14.37
N ARG A 9 18.67 -4.04 14.54
CA ARG A 9 18.95 -5.49 14.42
C ARG A 9 17.97 -6.17 13.50
N PHE A 10 18.49 -7.01 12.64
CA PHE A 10 17.70 -7.80 11.68
C PHE A 10 18.42 -9.09 11.35
N ILE A 11 17.73 -10.05 10.74
CA ILE A 11 18.34 -11.27 10.22
C ILE A 11 18.68 -11.04 8.75
N ARG A 12 19.92 -11.34 8.37
CA ARG A 12 20.39 -11.35 6.99
C ARG A 12 21.29 -12.55 6.73
N ARG A 13 21.06 -13.28 5.64
CA ARG A 13 21.79 -14.52 5.30
C ARG A 13 21.85 -15.51 6.48
N GLY A 14 20.70 -15.69 7.11
CA GLY A 14 20.56 -16.59 8.25
C GLY A 14 21.37 -16.20 9.49
N GLN A 15 21.85 -14.97 9.59
CA GLN A 15 22.63 -14.47 10.73
C GLN A 15 22.07 -13.15 11.26
N PRO A 16 22.10 -12.93 12.59
CA PRO A 16 21.77 -11.64 13.15
C PRO A 16 22.80 -10.59 12.72
N ALA A 17 22.33 -9.47 12.21
CA ALA A 17 23.08 -8.26 11.93
C ALA A 17 22.69 -7.15 12.92
N ALA A 18 23.64 -6.32 13.32
CA ALA A 18 23.42 -5.17 14.19
C ALA A 18 24.18 -3.95 13.67
N LEU A 19 23.50 -2.82 13.55
CA LEU A 19 24.09 -1.56 13.16
C LEU A 19 23.91 -0.54 14.29
N HIS A 20 24.99 0.15 14.64
CA HIS A 20 25.01 1.14 15.70
C HIS A 20 24.95 2.55 15.10
N ASP A 21 24.49 3.49 15.89
CA ASP A 21 24.51 4.92 15.56
C ASP A 21 23.80 5.32 14.27
N VAL A 22 22.75 4.55 13.88
CA VAL A 22 21.91 4.85 12.72
C VAL A 22 20.99 6.04 13.05
N PRO A 23 21.05 7.16 12.32
CA PRO A 23 20.12 8.27 12.51
C PRO A 23 18.64 7.83 12.35
N PRO A 24 17.69 8.46 13.08
CA PRO A 24 16.29 8.02 13.07
C PRO A 24 15.62 8.15 11.71
N ASP A 25 16.04 9.09 10.90
CA ASP A 25 15.47 9.41 9.58
C ASP A 25 16.31 8.86 8.40
N ARG A 26 17.36 8.07 8.68
CA ARG A 26 18.17 7.45 7.63
C ARG A 26 17.36 6.39 6.89
N THR A 27 17.43 6.40 5.56
CA THR A 27 16.69 5.44 4.74
C THR A 27 17.35 4.06 4.76
N LEU A 28 16.53 3.02 4.54
CA LEU A 28 17.04 1.65 4.42
C LEU A 28 18.00 1.52 3.22
N LEU A 29 17.73 2.23 2.12
CA LEU A 29 18.61 2.22 0.94
C LEU A 29 20.01 2.74 1.23
N GLU A 30 20.13 3.85 1.98
CA GLU A 30 21.42 4.39 2.39
C GLU A 30 22.19 3.38 3.25
N VAL A 31 21.53 2.78 4.24
CA VAL A 31 22.13 1.73 5.08
C VAL A 31 22.60 0.54 4.24
N LEU A 32 21.78 0.07 3.32
CA LEU A 32 22.14 -1.05 2.45
C LEU A 32 23.37 -0.75 1.61
N ARG A 33 23.44 0.43 1.00
CA ARG A 33 24.48 0.78 0.05
C ARG A 33 25.78 1.24 0.72
N GLU A 34 25.68 2.03 1.81
CA GLU A 34 26.81 2.67 2.45
C GLU A 34 27.41 1.85 3.59
N ASP A 35 26.57 1.24 4.45
CA ASP A 35 27.06 0.47 5.59
C ASP A 35 27.24 -1.02 5.27
N LEU A 36 26.36 -1.60 4.43
CA LEU A 36 26.37 -3.03 4.11
C LEU A 36 26.97 -3.36 2.75
N GLY A 37 27.29 -2.35 1.92
CA GLY A 37 27.88 -2.55 0.59
C GLY A 37 26.96 -3.21 -0.43
N CYS A 38 25.64 -3.26 -0.19
CA CYS A 38 24.65 -3.87 -1.08
C CYS A 38 24.33 -2.96 -2.27
N THR A 39 25.27 -2.79 -3.18
CA THR A 39 25.16 -1.86 -4.30
C THR A 39 24.32 -2.40 -5.46
N GLY A 40 23.90 -3.67 -5.43
CA GLY A 40 22.89 -4.24 -6.32
C GLY A 40 21.53 -3.58 -6.15
N THR A 41 21.17 -3.19 -4.93
CA THR A 41 19.99 -2.36 -4.67
C THR A 41 20.24 -0.94 -5.19
N LYS A 42 19.46 -0.49 -6.20
CA LYS A 42 19.73 0.75 -6.95
C LYS A 42 18.84 1.90 -6.49
N GLU A 43 19.35 3.13 -6.62
CA GLU A 43 18.54 4.33 -6.52
C GLU A 43 18.19 4.84 -7.91
N GLY A 44 16.90 4.79 -8.29
CA GLY A 44 16.43 5.33 -9.56
C GLY A 44 15.67 6.65 -9.40
N CYS A 45 14.66 6.67 -8.54
CA CYS A 45 13.80 7.84 -8.32
C CYS A 45 13.95 8.47 -6.94
N GLY A 46 14.27 7.69 -5.89
CA GLY A 46 14.29 8.14 -4.50
C GLY A 46 12.90 8.54 -3.97
N GLU A 47 11.81 8.01 -4.56
CA GLU A 47 10.43 8.38 -4.22
C GLU A 47 9.44 7.21 -4.20
N GLY A 48 9.96 5.96 -4.32
CA GLY A 48 9.12 4.77 -4.23
C GLY A 48 8.37 4.40 -5.52
N ASP A 49 8.60 5.09 -6.64
CA ASP A 49 7.86 4.92 -7.89
C ASP A 49 8.50 3.86 -8.81
N CYS A 50 9.83 3.87 -8.97
CA CYS A 50 10.49 3.07 -10.02
C CYS A 50 10.83 1.62 -9.64
N GLY A 51 10.83 1.26 -8.37
CA GLY A 51 11.13 -0.08 -7.88
C GLY A 51 12.57 -0.56 -8.00
N ALA A 52 13.53 0.26 -8.49
CA ALA A 52 14.94 -0.14 -8.61
C ALA A 52 15.60 -0.44 -7.23
N CYS A 53 15.02 0.06 -6.16
CA CYS A 53 15.44 -0.12 -4.77
C CYS A 53 14.66 -1.22 -4.04
N THR A 54 13.87 -2.04 -4.71
CA THR A 54 13.05 -3.09 -4.08
C THR A 54 13.94 -4.09 -3.33
N VAL A 55 13.54 -4.36 -2.09
CA VAL A 55 14.07 -5.42 -1.23
C VAL A 55 12.90 -6.25 -0.69
N VAL A 56 13.17 -7.42 -0.12
CA VAL A 56 12.13 -8.22 0.53
C VAL A 56 12.37 -8.26 2.03
N LEU A 57 11.32 -8.02 2.78
CA LEU A 57 11.29 -8.18 4.23
C LEU A 57 10.52 -9.45 4.60
N GLY A 58 10.98 -10.13 5.64
CA GLY A 58 10.28 -11.23 6.29
C GLY A 58 9.91 -10.86 7.71
N GLU A 59 8.63 -10.94 8.03
CA GLU A 59 8.10 -10.62 9.35
C GLU A 59 7.30 -11.80 9.89
N GLU A 60 7.49 -12.12 11.19
CA GLU A 60 6.64 -13.09 11.85
C GLU A 60 5.26 -12.48 12.15
N ARG A 61 4.20 -13.16 11.69
CA ARG A 61 2.81 -12.80 11.99
C ARG A 61 2.02 -14.07 12.30
N ASN A 62 1.51 -14.18 13.53
CA ASN A 62 0.71 -15.35 13.96
C ASN A 62 1.40 -16.71 13.74
N GLY A 63 2.69 -16.79 14.04
CA GLY A 63 3.49 -18.02 13.91
C GLY A 63 3.91 -18.36 12.48
N LYS A 64 3.67 -17.49 11.51
CA LYS A 64 4.06 -17.66 10.10
C LYS A 64 4.95 -16.52 9.62
N LEU A 65 5.76 -16.81 8.64
CA LEU A 65 6.56 -15.78 7.96
C LEU A 65 5.76 -15.15 6.83
N HIS A 66 5.75 -13.83 6.79
CA HIS A 66 5.16 -13.02 5.73
C HIS A 66 6.27 -12.31 4.95
N TYR A 67 6.25 -12.44 3.62
CA TYR A 67 7.21 -11.80 2.74
C TYR A 67 6.59 -10.57 2.08
N SER A 68 7.29 -9.43 2.19
CA SER A 68 6.84 -8.17 1.62
C SER A 68 7.94 -7.54 0.77
N ALA A 69 7.70 -7.39 -0.53
CA ALA A 69 8.53 -6.54 -1.38
C ALA A 69 8.24 -5.08 -1.03
N VAL A 70 9.28 -4.28 -0.76
CA VAL A 70 9.17 -2.88 -0.33
C VAL A 70 10.22 -1.99 -0.99
N ASN A 71 9.94 -0.69 -1.10
CA ASN A 71 10.89 0.30 -1.60
C ASN A 71 11.83 0.76 -0.49
N SER A 72 13.10 0.40 -0.55
CA SER A 72 14.08 0.78 0.47
C SER A 72 14.43 2.28 0.48
N CYS A 73 14.22 3.00 -0.63
CA CYS A 73 14.57 4.43 -0.74
C CYS A 73 13.71 5.36 0.13
N ILE A 74 12.47 4.99 0.40
CA ILE A 74 11.53 5.79 1.20
C ILE A 74 11.18 5.14 2.55
N ARG A 75 11.74 3.97 2.84
CA ARG A 75 11.57 3.28 4.12
C ARG A 75 12.70 3.65 5.06
N LEU A 76 12.37 4.03 6.29
CA LEU A 76 13.38 4.33 7.31
C LEU A 76 14.03 3.04 7.82
N ALA A 77 15.35 3.06 8.02
CA ALA A 77 16.11 1.87 8.39
C ALA A 77 15.62 1.23 9.70
N HIS A 78 15.29 2.04 10.72
CA HIS A 78 14.80 1.53 12.00
C HIS A 78 13.50 0.73 11.91
N SER A 79 12.68 0.94 10.86
CA SER A 79 11.43 0.20 10.69
C SER A 79 11.61 -1.28 10.41
N VAL A 80 12.83 -1.74 10.05
CA VAL A 80 13.14 -3.15 9.82
C VAL A 80 13.74 -3.85 11.04
N ASP A 81 13.86 -3.17 12.19
CA ASP A 81 14.35 -3.79 13.43
C ASP A 81 13.50 -5.00 13.79
N GLY A 82 14.14 -6.14 14.04
CA GLY A 82 13.45 -7.40 14.34
C GLY A 82 12.87 -8.16 13.14
N MET A 83 13.16 -7.76 11.90
CA MET A 83 12.73 -8.45 10.68
C MET A 83 13.86 -9.25 10.03
N ALA A 84 13.52 -10.11 9.07
CA ALA A 84 14.46 -10.64 8.09
C ALA A 84 14.52 -9.71 6.87
N LEU A 85 15.69 -9.61 6.25
CA LEU A 85 15.95 -8.72 5.12
C LEU A 85 16.74 -9.46 4.04
N TRP A 86 16.24 -9.39 2.80
CA TRP A 86 16.94 -9.91 1.61
C TRP A 86 17.12 -8.82 0.57
N THR A 87 18.32 -8.78 0.03
CA THR A 87 18.69 -8.04 -1.18
C THR A 87 19.02 -9.02 -2.31
N VAL A 88 19.22 -8.52 -3.52
CA VAL A 88 19.52 -9.38 -4.70
C VAL A 88 20.80 -10.19 -4.51
N GLU A 89 21.77 -9.68 -3.75
CA GLU A 89 23.02 -10.37 -3.42
C GLU A 89 22.81 -11.58 -2.50
N ASP A 90 21.73 -11.58 -1.72
CA ASP A 90 21.51 -12.62 -0.71
C ASP A 90 20.91 -13.90 -1.27
N LEU A 91 20.22 -13.82 -2.43
CA LEU A 91 19.45 -14.97 -2.95
C LEU A 91 20.28 -16.21 -3.29
N ALA A 92 21.53 -16.03 -3.65
CA ALA A 92 22.46 -17.15 -3.91
C ALA A 92 23.38 -17.47 -2.72
N GLU A 93 23.42 -16.59 -1.71
CA GLU A 93 24.39 -16.68 -0.61
C GLU A 93 23.72 -16.97 0.74
N ASP A 94 22.39 -16.87 0.86
CA ASP A 94 21.68 -17.14 2.11
C ASP A 94 21.60 -18.66 2.37
N PRO A 95 22.23 -19.17 3.44
CA PRO A 95 22.21 -20.60 3.75
C PRO A 95 20.82 -21.11 4.15
N LEU A 96 19.86 -20.22 4.41
CA LEU A 96 18.47 -20.60 4.67
C LEU A 96 17.68 -20.83 3.37
N ILE A 97 18.17 -20.39 2.21
CA ILE A 97 17.54 -20.65 0.91
C ILE A 97 18.09 -21.97 0.37
N ARG A 98 17.27 -23.01 0.33
CA ARG A 98 17.69 -24.38 0.02
C ARG A 98 16.82 -25.04 -1.03
N PRO A 99 17.36 -26.03 -1.81
CA PRO A 99 16.54 -26.87 -2.66
C PRO A 99 15.40 -27.50 -1.83
N ALA A 100 14.18 -27.49 -2.36
CA ALA A 100 13.00 -28.04 -1.71
C ALA A 100 12.64 -29.41 -2.30
N GLY A 101 12.15 -30.34 -1.44
CA GLY A 101 11.67 -31.67 -1.82
C GLY A 101 12.53 -32.82 -1.35
N PRO A 102 11.96 -34.05 -1.34
CA PRO A 102 12.58 -35.23 -0.73
C PRO A 102 13.83 -35.79 -1.47
N ALA A 103 14.10 -35.32 -2.68
CA ALA A 103 15.25 -35.77 -3.50
C ALA A 103 16.35 -34.68 -3.60
N ALA A 104 16.25 -33.58 -2.86
CA ALA A 104 17.22 -32.50 -2.96
C ALA A 104 18.52 -32.88 -2.25
N PRO A 105 19.68 -32.86 -2.94
CA PRO A 105 20.97 -33.11 -2.29
C PRO A 105 21.27 -31.97 -1.32
N VAL A 106 21.60 -32.29 -0.08
CA VAL A 106 21.84 -31.34 1.02
C VAL A 106 23.09 -30.45 0.80
N GLU A 107 23.92 -30.77 -0.18
CA GLU A 107 25.28 -30.21 -0.30
C GLU A 107 25.55 -29.39 -1.59
N LYS A 108 24.57 -29.19 -2.49
CA LYS A 108 24.84 -28.38 -3.70
C LYS A 108 24.46 -26.95 -3.49
N PRO A 109 25.38 -25.97 -3.52
CA PRO A 109 25.04 -24.57 -3.41
C PRO A 109 24.13 -24.19 -4.58
N ILE A 110 23.08 -23.41 -4.29
CA ILE A 110 22.23 -22.83 -5.32
C ILE A 110 23.07 -21.82 -6.07
N THR A 111 23.26 -22.04 -7.37
CA THR A 111 24.02 -21.09 -8.20
C THR A 111 23.20 -19.81 -8.45
N LEU A 112 21.90 -19.98 -8.72
CA LEU A 112 20.93 -18.87 -8.87
C LEU A 112 19.59 -19.31 -8.27
N HIS A 113 18.90 -18.38 -7.62
CA HIS A 113 17.52 -18.59 -7.22
C HIS A 113 16.59 -18.68 -8.45
N PRO A 114 15.47 -19.44 -8.44
CA PRO A 114 14.55 -19.53 -9.58
C PRO A 114 14.11 -18.17 -10.15
N ALA A 115 13.92 -17.15 -9.31
CA ALA A 115 13.64 -15.79 -9.77
C ALA A 115 14.79 -15.16 -10.59
N GLN A 116 16.05 -15.46 -10.24
CA GLN A 116 17.23 -15.00 -10.98
C GLN A 116 17.40 -15.82 -12.27
N GLU A 117 17.31 -17.13 -12.17
CA GLU A 117 17.49 -18.05 -13.30
C GLU A 117 16.44 -17.83 -14.40
N ALA A 118 15.18 -17.65 -14.03
CA ALA A 118 14.10 -17.33 -14.98
C ALA A 118 14.35 -16.01 -15.71
N MET A 119 14.84 -14.99 -15.02
CA MET A 119 15.22 -13.71 -15.66
C MET A 119 16.34 -13.87 -16.68
N VAL A 120 17.29 -14.79 -16.44
CA VAL A 120 18.35 -15.12 -17.41
C VAL A 120 17.77 -15.86 -18.61
N GLN A 121 16.99 -16.92 -18.38
CA GLN A 121 16.46 -17.78 -19.44
C GLN A 121 15.45 -17.03 -20.34
N CYS A 122 14.65 -16.16 -19.78
CA CYS A 122 13.67 -15.35 -20.53
C CYS A 122 14.28 -14.05 -21.09
N HIS A 123 15.56 -13.79 -20.93
CA HIS A 123 16.21 -12.54 -21.37
C HIS A 123 15.54 -11.29 -20.77
N GLY A 124 15.13 -11.37 -19.50
CA GLY A 124 14.41 -10.32 -18.78
C GLY A 124 15.21 -9.06 -18.45
N SER A 125 16.48 -8.99 -18.88
CA SER A 125 17.39 -7.87 -18.60
C SER A 125 18.08 -7.39 -19.88
N GLN A 126 18.24 -6.05 -20.02
CA GLN A 126 19.05 -5.42 -21.05
C GLN A 126 20.14 -4.53 -20.43
N CYS A 127 19.82 -3.29 -20.00
CA CYS A 127 20.82 -2.43 -19.37
C CYS A 127 21.19 -2.88 -17.93
N GLY A 128 20.35 -3.69 -17.27
CA GLY A 128 20.58 -4.26 -15.94
C GLY A 128 20.20 -3.37 -14.76
N PHE A 129 19.87 -2.09 -14.97
CA PHE A 129 19.62 -1.16 -13.86
C PHE A 129 18.40 -1.53 -13.01
N CYS A 130 17.27 -1.87 -13.63
CA CYS A 130 16.05 -2.27 -12.95
C CYS A 130 16.04 -3.75 -12.52
N THR A 131 16.95 -4.56 -13.05
CA THR A 131 16.96 -6.03 -12.89
C THR A 131 16.97 -6.45 -11.41
N PRO A 132 17.80 -5.89 -10.51
CA PRO A 132 17.78 -6.25 -9.10
C PRO A 132 16.42 -6.05 -8.44
N GLY A 133 15.76 -4.92 -8.72
CA GLY A 133 14.43 -4.62 -8.19
C GLY A 133 13.38 -5.62 -8.66
N PHE A 134 13.34 -5.96 -9.95
CA PHE A 134 12.45 -7.00 -10.48
C PHE A 134 12.73 -8.38 -9.86
N VAL A 135 14.01 -8.76 -9.73
CA VAL A 135 14.38 -10.02 -9.10
C VAL A 135 13.86 -10.10 -7.66
N MET A 136 13.92 -9.00 -6.91
CA MET A 136 13.42 -9.00 -5.53
C MET A 136 11.88 -9.06 -5.49
N SER A 137 11.17 -8.38 -6.40
CA SER A 137 9.72 -8.53 -6.52
C SER A 137 9.32 -9.96 -6.92
N LEU A 138 10.05 -10.58 -7.86
CA LEU A 138 9.87 -11.98 -8.24
C LEU A 138 10.17 -12.94 -7.08
N PHE A 139 11.18 -12.64 -6.26
CA PHE A 139 11.48 -13.43 -5.06
C PHE A 139 10.32 -13.38 -4.05
N GLY A 140 9.77 -12.18 -3.77
CA GLY A 140 8.59 -12.03 -2.91
C GLY A 140 7.39 -12.81 -3.45
N MET A 141 7.10 -12.68 -4.76
CA MET A 141 6.04 -13.43 -5.45
C MET A 141 6.28 -14.95 -5.36
N TYR A 142 7.52 -15.40 -5.53
CA TYR A 142 7.89 -16.80 -5.42
C TYR A 142 7.57 -17.37 -4.04
N GLN A 143 7.96 -16.67 -2.97
CA GLN A 143 7.69 -17.10 -1.59
C GLN A 143 6.19 -17.11 -1.28
N ASN A 144 5.46 -16.08 -1.73
CA ASN A 144 4.04 -15.91 -1.41
C ASN A 144 3.12 -16.85 -2.21
N HIS A 145 3.52 -17.30 -3.42
CA HIS A 145 2.68 -18.12 -4.29
C HIS A 145 3.29 -19.46 -4.63
N VAL A 146 4.48 -19.52 -5.23
CA VAL A 146 5.08 -20.78 -5.69
C VAL A 146 5.38 -21.71 -4.50
N CYS A 147 5.96 -21.19 -3.43
CA CYS A 147 6.21 -21.96 -2.21
C CYS A 147 4.93 -22.39 -1.49
N GLN A 148 3.79 -21.76 -1.80
CA GLN A 148 2.46 -22.15 -1.30
C GLN A 148 1.69 -23.05 -2.29
N GLY A 149 2.33 -23.52 -3.35
CA GLY A 149 1.73 -24.38 -4.37
C GLY A 149 0.73 -23.67 -5.30
N GLN A 150 0.76 -22.35 -5.37
CA GLN A 150 -0.12 -21.56 -6.23
C GLN A 150 0.57 -21.23 -7.56
N PRO A 151 -0.15 -21.30 -8.70
CA PRO A 151 0.40 -20.93 -10.00
C PRO A 151 0.52 -19.42 -10.14
N ILE A 152 1.51 -18.97 -10.91
CA ILE A 152 1.64 -17.57 -11.33
C ILE A 152 0.94 -17.38 -12.67
N THR A 153 -0.22 -16.71 -12.67
CA THR A 153 -0.88 -16.29 -13.90
C THR A 153 -0.24 -15.02 -14.46
N ARG A 154 -0.54 -14.69 -15.72
CA ARG A 154 -0.05 -13.46 -16.34
C ARG A 154 -0.59 -12.21 -15.65
N GLU A 155 -1.86 -12.25 -15.25
CA GLU A 155 -2.56 -11.19 -14.55
C GLU A 155 -1.94 -10.96 -13.17
N LEU A 156 -1.72 -12.04 -12.40
CA LEU A 156 -1.05 -11.95 -11.10
C LEU A 156 0.35 -11.36 -11.23
N ALA A 157 1.12 -11.78 -12.24
CA ALA A 157 2.45 -11.24 -12.49
C ALA A 157 2.42 -9.74 -12.82
N GLN A 158 1.43 -9.27 -13.59
CA GLN A 158 1.24 -7.85 -13.89
C GLN A 158 0.89 -7.05 -12.63
N GLU A 159 -0.01 -7.56 -11.79
CA GLU A 159 -0.42 -6.89 -10.56
C GLU A 159 0.70 -6.80 -9.53
N GLU A 160 1.48 -7.88 -9.35
CA GLU A 160 2.53 -7.92 -8.33
C GLU A 160 3.85 -7.28 -8.77
N LEU A 161 4.09 -7.14 -10.07
CA LEU A 161 5.23 -6.38 -10.60
C LEU A 161 4.91 -4.90 -10.81
N SER A 162 3.68 -4.46 -10.49
CA SER A 162 3.34 -3.04 -10.46
C SER A 162 4.24 -2.30 -9.46
N GLY A 163 4.78 -1.15 -9.84
CA GLY A 163 5.77 -0.43 -9.04
C GLY A 163 7.22 -0.83 -9.34
N ASN A 164 7.47 -1.66 -10.37
CA ASN A 164 8.79 -1.89 -10.94
C ASN A 164 8.81 -1.42 -12.40
N LEU A 165 9.63 -0.42 -12.72
CA LEU A 165 9.68 0.18 -14.04
C LEU A 165 10.90 -0.27 -14.82
N CYS A 166 10.69 -0.64 -16.11
CA CYS A 166 11.74 -0.95 -17.06
C CYS A 166 11.55 -0.16 -18.35
N ARG A 167 12.59 0.52 -18.82
CA ARG A 167 12.56 1.26 -20.08
C ARG A 167 12.96 0.43 -21.29
N CYS A 168 13.71 -0.66 -21.10
CA CYS A 168 14.41 -1.36 -22.17
C CYS A 168 13.62 -2.53 -22.77
N THR A 169 13.03 -3.41 -21.93
CA THR A 169 12.55 -4.74 -22.33
C THR A 169 11.12 -4.77 -22.87
N GLY A 170 10.31 -3.72 -22.59
CA GLY A 170 8.88 -3.74 -22.86
C GLY A 170 8.10 -4.71 -21.94
N TYR A 171 8.68 -5.13 -20.82
CA TYR A 171 8.12 -5.97 -19.74
C TYR A 171 7.83 -7.44 -20.12
N ARG A 172 7.54 -7.76 -21.36
CA ARG A 172 7.12 -9.12 -21.77
C ARG A 172 8.07 -10.21 -21.27
N PRO A 173 9.40 -10.15 -21.49
CA PRO A 173 10.31 -11.18 -21.01
C PRO A 173 10.38 -11.28 -19.48
N ILE A 174 10.11 -10.18 -18.75
CA ILE A 174 10.08 -10.19 -17.29
C ILE A 174 8.80 -10.91 -16.79
N LEU A 175 7.67 -10.66 -17.44
CA LEU A 175 6.42 -11.35 -17.14
C LEU A 175 6.48 -12.85 -17.52
N ASP A 176 7.21 -13.19 -18.58
CA ASP A 176 7.49 -14.58 -18.95
C ASP A 176 8.36 -15.26 -17.88
N ALA A 177 9.37 -14.55 -17.35
CA ALA A 177 10.20 -15.04 -16.25
C ALA A 177 9.38 -15.28 -14.96
N ALA A 178 8.41 -14.42 -14.64
CA ALA A 178 7.53 -14.60 -13.49
C ALA A 178 6.76 -15.93 -13.58
N GLN A 179 6.26 -16.30 -14.75
CA GLN A 179 5.57 -17.57 -14.97
C GLN A 179 6.52 -18.75 -14.99
N GLN A 180 7.68 -18.59 -15.63
CA GLN A 180 8.66 -19.68 -15.79
C GLN A 180 9.34 -20.07 -14.49
N MET A 181 9.55 -19.16 -13.53
CA MET A 181 10.23 -19.48 -12.27
C MET A 181 9.53 -20.60 -11.48
N ALA A 182 8.24 -20.78 -11.64
CA ALA A 182 7.48 -21.87 -11.01
C ALA A 182 7.78 -23.26 -11.60
N ALA A 183 8.33 -23.34 -12.82
CA ALA A 183 8.69 -24.59 -13.49
C ALA A 183 10.16 -25.01 -13.22
N LEU A 184 10.95 -24.15 -12.58
CA LEU A 184 12.34 -24.44 -12.25
C LEU A 184 12.44 -25.32 -10.99
N PRO A 185 13.60 -25.99 -10.74
CA PRO A 185 13.79 -26.78 -9.54
C PRO A 185 13.41 -25.98 -8.28
N PRO A 186 12.54 -26.53 -7.42
CA PRO A 186 11.98 -25.77 -6.32
C PRO A 186 13.03 -25.46 -5.24
N VAL A 187 12.93 -24.25 -4.71
CA VAL A 187 13.78 -23.71 -3.64
C VAL A 187 12.87 -23.11 -2.58
N ALA A 188 13.22 -23.20 -1.33
CA ALA A 188 12.45 -22.60 -0.24
C ALA A 188 13.37 -22.04 0.85
N VAL A 189 12.88 -21.04 1.56
CA VAL A 189 13.48 -20.53 2.80
C VAL A 189 13.21 -21.54 3.92
N ASP A 190 14.21 -21.86 4.75
CA ASP A 190 14.00 -22.59 6.00
C ASP A 190 13.30 -21.68 7.03
N GLU A 191 11.97 -21.53 6.85
CA GLU A 191 11.14 -20.65 7.68
C GLU A 191 11.17 -21.05 9.16
N ALA A 192 11.25 -22.33 9.45
CA ALA A 192 11.29 -22.80 10.84
C ALA A 192 12.58 -22.34 11.55
N GLN A 193 13.72 -22.39 10.86
CA GLN A 193 14.97 -21.86 11.40
C GLN A 193 14.94 -20.34 11.51
N LEU A 194 14.43 -19.66 10.50
CA LEU A 194 14.33 -18.20 10.49
C LEU A 194 13.42 -17.66 11.59
N LEU A 195 12.25 -18.26 11.80
CA LEU A 195 11.33 -17.89 12.89
C LEU A 195 11.99 -18.05 14.27
N ARG A 196 12.77 -19.13 14.48
CA ARG A 196 13.57 -19.29 15.72
C ARG A 196 14.59 -18.15 15.89
N GLN A 197 15.25 -17.73 14.81
CA GLN A 197 16.23 -16.64 14.88
C GLN A 197 15.56 -15.29 15.14
N LEU A 198 14.43 -15.01 14.48
CA LEU A 198 13.65 -13.79 14.73
C LEU A 198 13.17 -13.69 16.18
N ALA A 199 12.71 -14.81 16.76
CA ALA A 199 12.30 -14.86 18.16
C ALA A 199 13.44 -14.56 19.16
N LEU A 200 14.70 -14.75 18.77
CA LEU A 200 15.87 -14.40 19.59
C LEU A 200 16.25 -12.92 19.52
N LEU A 201 15.75 -12.19 18.49
CA LEU A 201 15.92 -10.76 18.44
C LEU A 201 15.01 -10.14 19.50
N GLN A 202 15.59 -9.46 20.50
CA GLN A 202 14.79 -8.80 21.53
C GLN A 202 13.90 -7.70 20.91
N PRO A 203 12.65 -7.52 21.37
CA PRO A 203 11.79 -6.47 20.87
C PRO A 203 12.41 -5.09 21.02
N PRO A 204 12.05 -4.11 20.19
CA PRO A 204 12.55 -2.75 20.29
C PRO A 204 12.27 -2.17 21.68
N ALA A 205 13.25 -1.46 22.25
CA ALA A 205 13.05 -0.77 23.53
C ALA A 205 12.19 0.48 23.30
N ALA A 206 11.20 0.70 24.18
CA ALA A 206 10.30 1.84 24.07
C ALA A 206 10.92 3.17 24.51
N ASP A 207 12.04 3.14 25.26
CA ASP A 207 12.51 4.30 26.02
C ASP A 207 13.88 4.82 25.57
N GLY A 208 13.98 6.15 25.47
CA GLY A 208 15.24 6.89 25.43
C GLY A 208 15.95 6.97 24.08
N THR A 209 15.31 6.59 22.99
CA THR A 209 15.90 6.63 21.65
C THR A 209 15.30 7.74 20.79
N ALA A 210 16.04 8.20 19.79
CA ALA A 210 15.54 9.11 18.77
C ALA A 210 14.45 8.45 17.87
N TYR A 211 14.34 7.11 17.88
CA TYR A 211 13.32 6.33 17.18
C TYR A 211 12.48 5.55 18.20
N LEU A 212 11.24 5.99 18.40
CA LEU A 212 10.27 5.40 19.33
C LEU A 212 9.34 4.46 18.57
N ALA A 213 9.24 3.21 18.99
CA ALA A 213 8.37 2.21 18.36
C ALA A 213 7.58 1.40 19.42
N PRO A 214 6.59 2.01 20.09
CA PRO A 214 5.79 1.35 21.12
C PRO A 214 5.01 0.16 20.55
N THR A 215 4.90 -0.91 21.36
CA THR A 215 4.25 -2.16 20.93
C THR A 215 2.79 -2.28 21.37
N THR A 216 2.32 -1.41 22.26
CA THR A 216 0.93 -1.38 22.74
C THR A 216 0.31 0.00 22.59
N LEU A 217 -0.99 0.08 22.42
CA LEU A 217 -1.70 1.35 22.28
C LEU A 217 -1.53 2.28 23.50
N PRO A 218 -1.62 1.81 24.74
CA PRO A 218 -1.36 2.68 25.89
C PRO A 218 0.05 3.28 25.91
N ALA A 219 1.06 2.48 25.56
CA ALA A 219 2.44 2.97 25.46
C ALA A 219 2.62 3.97 24.31
N LEU A 220 1.97 3.73 23.15
CA LEU A 220 1.97 4.64 22.01
C LEU A 220 1.36 6.00 22.36
N LEU A 221 0.19 6.01 23.02
CA LEU A 221 -0.49 7.24 23.42
C LEU A 221 0.32 8.00 24.49
N ALA A 222 0.94 7.29 25.43
CA ALA A 222 1.83 7.89 26.41
C ALA A 222 3.06 8.51 25.75
N ALA A 223 3.70 7.81 24.78
CA ALA A 223 4.82 8.32 24.00
C ALA A 223 4.43 9.56 23.20
N ARG A 224 3.26 9.56 22.55
CA ARG A 224 2.74 10.71 21.80
C ARG A 224 2.53 11.94 22.70
N ALA A 225 1.97 11.74 23.89
CA ALA A 225 1.75 12.81 24.87
C ALA A 225 3.09 13.37 25.41
N ALA A 226 4.08 12.49 25.65
CA ALA A 226 5.41 12.89 26.15
C ALA A 226 6.27 13.57 25.07
N HIS A 227 6.08 13.21 23.79
CA HIS A 227 6.88 13.68 22.65
C HIS A 227 5.99 14.29 21.53
N PRO A 228 5.28 15.39 21.80
CA PRO A 228 4.35 15.98 20.83
C PRO A 228 5.06 16.53 19.57
N GLY A 229 6.35 16.79 19.65
CA GLY A 229 7.19 17.23 18.53
C GLY A 229 7.79 16.10 17.69
N ALA A 230 7.66 14.83 18.12
CA ALA A 230 8.15 13.69 17.34
C ALA A 230 7.38 13.57 16.04
N GLN A 231 8.10 13.30 14.92
CA GLN A 231 7.44 12.99 13.65
C GLN A 231 6.78 11.64 13.74
N VAL A 232 5.45 11.61 13.62
CA VAL A 232 4.70 10.36 13.54
C VAL A 232 4.94 9.73 12.17
N VAL A 233 5.30 8.47 12.15
CA VAL A 233 5.47 7.68 10.93
C VAL A 233 4.67 6.38 11.01
N ALA A 234 4.17 5.95 9.87
CA ALA A 234 3.63 4.61 9.65
C ALA A 234 4.47 3.94 8.56
N GLY A 235 3.93 3.66 7.38
CA GLY A 235 4.67 3.04 6.28
C GLY A 235 5.72 3.91 5.59
N CYS A 236 5.93 5.14 6.02
CA CYS A 236 6.90 6.12 5.54
C CYS A 236 6.75 6.55 4.06
N THR A 237 5.73 6.13 3.34
CA THR A 237 5.57 6.39 1.90
C THR A 237 5.38 7.87 1.54
N ASP A 238 4.99 8.71 2.51
CA ASP A 238 5.00 10.19 2.37
C ASP A 238 6.16 10.82 3.15
N VAL A 239 6.39 10.42 4.42
CA VAL A 239 7.49 10.97 5.24
C VAL A 239 8.85 10.67 4.61
N GLY A 240 9.02 9.50 4.01
CA GLY A 240 10.22 9.16 3.24
C GLY A 240 10.50 10.15 2.11
N LEU A 241 9.45 10.64 1.40
CA LEU A 241 9.60 11.70 0.40
C LEU A 241 10.02 13.05 1.01
N TRP A 242 9.57 13.33 2.23
CA TRP A 242 10.01 14.56 2.90
C TRP A 242 11.51 14.50 3.26
N VAL A 243 12.02 13.31 3.56
CA VAL A 243 13.47 13.09 3.77
C VAL A 243 14.22 13.17 2.44
N THR A 244 13.84 12.38 1.44
CA THR A 244 14.62 12.21 0.20
C THR A 244 14.48 13.38 -0.78
N LYS A 245 13.30 14.03 -0.86
CA LYS A 245 13.02 15.10 -1.83
C LYS A 245 12.97 16.50 -1.23
N MET A 246 12.59 16.60 0.03
CA MET A 246 12.52 17.89 0.72
C MET A 246 13.70 18.10 1.70
N HIS A 247 14.58 17.10 1.83
CA HIS A 247 15.75 17.11 2.71
C HIS A 247 15.42 17.47 4.17
N LYS A 248 14.22 17.08 4.63
CA LYS A 248 13.84 17.25 6.04
C LYS A 248 14.61 16.26 6.90
N GLN A 249 15.02 16.74 8.07
CA GLN A 249 15.68 15.95 9.10
C GLN A 249 14.80 15.91 10.34
N TYR A 250 14.78 14.77 11.01
CA TYR A 250 13.98 14.55 12.19
C TYR A 250 14.84 14.09 13.35
N ALA A 251 14.90 14.90 14.40
CA ALA A 251 15.62 14.54 15.62
C ALA A 251 14.94 13.38 16.38
N GLN A 252 13.61 13.22 16.21
CA GLN A 252 12.85 12.18 16.87
C GLN A 252 11.69 11.70 16.01
N ILE A 253 11.50 10.38 15.96
CA ILE A 253 10.44 9.70 15.23
C ILE A 253 9.60 8.88 16.20
N LEU A 254 8.29 8.86 15.98
CA LEU A 254 7.33 7.98 16.63
C LEU A 254 6.72 7.06 15.57
N ASP A 255 7.15 5.81 15.53
CA ASP A 255 6.67 4.77 14.63
C ASP A 255 5.47 4.05 15.25
N VAL A 256 4.34 4.07 14.53
CA VAL A 256 3.09 3.44 14.97
C VAL A 256 2.94 1.99 14.49
N THR A 257 3.82 1.51 13.61
CA THR A 257 3.66 0.22 12.93
C THR A 257 3.91 -1.01 13.79
N ARG A 258 4.45 -0.81 15.02
CA ARG A 258 4.72 -1.90 15.97
C ARG A 258 3.61 -2.07 17.01
N THR A 259 2.63 -1.17 17.05
CA THR A 259 1.54 -1.21 18.00
C THR A 259 0.53 -2.27 17.62
N ALA A 260 0.41 -3.32 18.44
CA ALA A 260 -0.39 -4.51 18.13
C ALA A 260 -1.86 -4.18 17.82
N GLU A 261 -2.47 -3.27 18.57
CA GLU A 261 -3.87 -2.87 18.38
C GLU A 261 -4.11 -2.13 17.05
N LEU A 262 -3.07 -1.45 16.51
CA LEU A 262 -3.14 -0.76 15.23
C LEU A 262 -2.96 -1.70 14.03
N LEU A 263 -2.52 -2.93 14.25
CA LEU A 263 -2.36 -3.96 13.22
C LEU A 263 -3.59 -4.89 13.10
N GLN A 264 -4.57 -4.74 14.00
CA GLN A 264 -5.75 -5.60 14.02
C GLN A 264 -6.67 -5.30 12.84
N LEU A 265 -7.23 -6.36 12.28
CA LEU A 265 -8.26 -6.31 11.25
C LEU A 265 -9.37 -7.27 11.68
N ASP A 266 -10.49 -6.69 12.14
CA ASP A 266 -11.62 -7.42 12.67
C ASP A 266 -12.85 -7.26 11.79
N GLU A 267 -13.58 -8.34 11.58
CA GLU A 267 -14.81 -8.36 10.79
C GLU A 267 -15.93 -8.98 11.61
N ASP A 268 -17.01 -8.24 11.78
CA ASP A 268 -18.26 -8.75 12.35
C ASP A 268 -19.40 -8.70 11.30
N THR A 269 -20.63 -8.97 11.71
CA THR A 269 -21.80 -8.99 10.81
C THR A 269 -22.23 -7.62 10.31
N GLN A 270 -21.75 -6.53 10.90
CA GLN A 270 -22.19 -5.17 10.61
C GLN A 270 -21.08 -4.28 10.03
N ARG A 271 -19.81 -4.56 10.35
CA ARG A 271 -18.68 -3.69 10.03
C ARG A 271 -17.36 -4.43 9.88
N ILE A 272 -16.43 -3.74 9.24
CA ILE A 272 -15.01 -4.09 9.18
C ILE A 272 -14.29 -3.03 10.00
N THR A 273 -13.49 -3.44 10.99
CA THR A 273 -12.64 -2.55 11.78
C THR A 273 -11.18 -2.77 11.36
N ILE A 274 -10.56 -1.73 10.85
CA ILE A 274 -9.20 -1.76 10.30
C ILE A 274 -8.32 -0.88 11.18
N GLY A 275 -7.32 -1.46 11.82
CA GLY A 275 -6.32 -0.74 12.59
C GLY A 275 -5.51 0.22 11.69
N ALA A 276 -5.10 1.35 12.24
CA ALA A 276 -4.47 2.41 11.43
C ALA A 276 -3.11 2.03 10.82
N ALA A 277 -2.42 1.04 11.39
CA ALA A 277 -1.15 0.53 10.88
C ALA A 277 -1.31 -0.69 9.94
N VAL A 278 -2.52 -1.15 9.67
CA VAL A 278 -2.77 -2.20 8.66
C VAL A 278 -2.32 -1.69 7.30
N SER A 279 -1.54 -2.52 6.59
CA SER A 279 -1.01 -2.17 5.27
C SER A 279 -2.14 -1.89 4.27
N LEU A 280 -1.86 -1.08 3.25
CA LEU A 280 -2.81 -0.86 2.16
C LEU A 280 -3.14 -2.17 1.43
N THR A 281 -2.16 -3.08 1.29
CA THR A 281 -2.37 -4.41 0.71
C THR A 281 -3.42 -5.18 1.51
N ASP A 282 -3.26 -5.31 2.83
CA ASP A 282 -4.16 -6.08 3.69
C ASP A 282 -5.53 -5.40 3.83
N ALA A 283 -5.55 -4.07 3.94
CA ALA A 283 -6.78 -3.28 4.05
C ALA A 283 -7.63 -3.39 2.77
N PHE A 284 -7.01 -3.24 1.59
CA PHE A 284 -7.72 -3.42 0.32
C PHE A 284 -8.15 -4.88 0.10
N ALA A 285 -7.35 -5.87 0.53
CA ALA A 285 -7.76 -7.26 0.49
C ALA A 285 -9.02 -7.51 1.35
N ALA A 286 -9.13 -6.89 2.53
CA ALA A 286 -10.33 -6.97 3.36
C ALA A 286 -11.54 -6.31 2.70
N LEU A 287 -11.35 -5.14 2.10
CA LEU A 287 -12.42 -4.43 1.41
C LEU A 287 -12.90 -5.18 0.15
N THR A 288 -11.98 -5.72 -0.65
CA THR A 288 -12.32 -6.45 -1.88
C THR A 288 -13.02 -7.78 -1.61
N ARG A 289 -12.83 -8.41 -0.45
CA ARG A 289 -13.65 -9.56 -0.04
C ARG A 289 -15.13 -9.21 0.09
N GLN A 290 -15.46 -7.99 0.52
CA GLN A 290 -16.84 -7.53 0.66
C GLN A 290 -17.38 -6.88 -0.63
N TRP A 291 -16.50 -6.21 -1.39
CA TRP A 291 -16.82 -5.55 -2.65
C TRP A 291 -15.85 -6.02 -3.75
N PRO A 292 -16.05 -7.21 -4.36
CA PRO A 292 -15.12 -7.76 -5.36
C PRO A 292 -14.87 -6.84 -6.56
N GLN A 293 -15.83 -5.99 -6.91
CA GLN A 293 -15.70 -4.98 -7.97
C GLN A 293 -14.64 -3.89 -7.67
N LEU A 294 -14.13 -3.81 -6.46
CA LEU A 294 -13.02 -2.91 -6.09
C LEU A 294 -11.64 -3.47 -6.45
N HIS A 295 -11.52 -4.70 -6.95
CA HIS A 295 -10.22 -5.34 -7.19
C HIS A 295 -9.31 -4.47 -8.07
N THR A 296 -9.78 -4.07 -9.26
CA THR A 296 -9.00 -3.21 -10.17
C THR A 296 -8.68 -1.85 -9.56
N PHE A 297 -9.60 -1.28 -8.81
CA PHE A 297 -9.36 0.00 -8.12
C PHE A 297 -8.24 -0.14 -7.07
N ALA A 298 -8.25 -1.22 -6.29
CA ALA A 298 -7.27 -1.53 -5.26
C ALA A 298 -5.88 -1.82 -5.85
N THR A 299 -5.80 -2.63 -6.92
CA THR A 299 -4.53 -2.98 -7.57
C THR A 299 -3.88 -1.80 -8.28
N ARG A 300 -4.67 -0.83 -8.76
CA ARG A 300 -4.22 0.43 -9.34
C ARG A 300 -3.86 1.52 -8.33
N PHE A 301 -3.99 1.25 -7.03
CA PHE A 301 -3.55 2.17 -5.98
C PHE A 301 -2.04 2.01 -5.77
N ALA A 302 -1.24 2.87 -6.36
CA ALA A 302 0.23 2.82 -6.33
C ALA A 302 0.82 1.44 -6.74
N GLY A 303 2.13 1.29 -6.75
CA GLY A 303 2.79 0.00 -6.92
C GLY A 303 2.68 -0.91 -5.68
N LEU A 304 2.80 -2.22 -5.86
CA LEU A 304 2.74 -3.19 -4.76
C LEU A 304 3.72 -2.87 -3.62
N PRO A 305 5.00 -2.50 -3.85
CA PRO A 305 5.92 -2.18 -2.76
C PRO A 305 5.47 -0.98 -1.91
N VAL A 306 4.76 -0.03 -2.51
CA VAL A 306 4.15 1.09 -1.80
C VAL A 306 2.94 0.63 -0.99
N ARG A 307 2.07 -0.23 -1.55
CA ARG A 307 0.92 -0.79 -0.83
C ARG A 307 1.34 -1.66 0.34
N ASN A 308 2.43 -2.42 0.22
CA ASN A 308 2.99 -3.25 1.29
C ASN A 308 3.59 -2.41 2.43
N SER A 309 4.08 -1.22 2.15
CA SER A 309 4.66 -0.31 3.15
C SER A 309 3.64 0.66 3.72
N GLY A 310 2.87 1.34 2.85
CA GLY A 310 1.87 2.33 3.23
C GLY A 310 0.74 1.70 4.05
N THR A 311 0.19 2.46 4.99
CA THR A 311 -0.92 2.01 5.85
C THR A 311 -2.19 2.79 5.52
N LEU A 312 -3.36 2.17 5.73
CA LEU A 312 -4.63 2.84 5.48
C LEU A 312 -4.80 4.06 6.39
N GLY A 313 -4.47 3.94 7.68
CA GLY A 313 -4.54 5.05 8.63
C GLY A 313 -3.54 6.15 8.30
N GLY A 314 -2.33 5.82 7.86
CA GLY A 314 -1.33 6.80 7.41
C GLY A 314 -1.81 7.60 6.20
N ASN A 315 -2.44 6.94 5.21
CA ASN A 315 -3.01 7.60 4.04
C ASN A 315 -4.16 8.54 4.41
N VAL A 316 -5.07 8.10 5.30
CA VAL A 316 -6.17 8.92 5.82
C VAL A 316 -5.66 10.10 6.65
N ALA A 317 -4.71 9.89 7.58
CA ALA A 317 -4.18 10.96 8.43
C ALA A 317 -3.37 12.00 7.64
N ASN A 318 -2.68 11.59 6.57
CA ASN A 318 -1.98 12.49 5.64
C ASN A 318 -2.96 13.37 4.85
N GLY A 319 -4.14 12.85 4.50
CA GLY A 319 -5.23 13.62 3.91
C GLY A 319 -4.90 14.24 2.55
N SER A 320 -4.08 13.58 1.75
CA SER A 320 -3.76 14.08 0.41
C SER A 320 -5.02 14.23 -0.45
N PRO A 321 -5.24 15.38 -1.11
CA PRO A 321 -6.40 15.56 -1.99
C PRO A 321 -6.43 14.62 -3.21
N ILE A 322 -5.31 13.95 -3.48
CA ILE A 322 -5.14 13.00 -4.59
C ILE A 322 -5.01 11.55 -4.10
N GLY A 323 -5.21 11.29 -2.80
CA GLY A 323 -5.25 9.93 -2.24
C GLY A 323 -6.59 9.27 -2.53
N ASP A 324 -6.57 8.10 -3.15
CA ASP A 324 -7.79 7.43 -3.62
C ASP A 324 -8.56 6.70 -2.51
N SER A 325 -7.92 6.34 -1.38
CA SER A 325 -8.59 5.62 -0.30
C SER A 325 -9.66 6.47 0.40
N MET A 326 -9.46 7.77 0.55
CA MET A 326 -10.42 8.63 1.23
C MET A 326 -11.74 8.79 0.47
N PRO A 327 -11.78 9.06 -0.86
CA PRO A 327 -13.02 9.01 -1.64
C PRO A 327 -13.76 7.68 -1.52
N LEU A 328 -13.03 6.54 -1.53
CA LEU A 328 -13.61 5.22 -1.31
C LEU A 328 -14.25 5.11 0.08
N LEU A 329 -13.50 5.44 1.12
CA LEU A 329 -13.96 5.35 2.50
C LEU A 329 -15.13 6.30 2.81
N ILE A 330 -15.14 7.51 2.22
CA ILE A 330 -16.27 8.45 2.29
C ILE A 330 -17.53 7.81 1.66
N ALA A 331 -17.40 7.25 0.46
CA ALA A 331 -18.51 6.59 -0.21
C ALA A 331 -19.03 5.38 0.57
N LEU A 332 -18.14 4.65 1.26
CA LEU A 332 -18.48 3.55 2.15
C LEU A 332 -18.98 4.03 3.53
N ARG A 333 -19.07 5.33 3.77
CA ARG A 333 -19.53 5.93 5.04
C ARG A 333 -18.66 5.52 6.24
N ALA A 334 -17.37 5.41 6.01
CA ALA A 334 -16.42 5.02 7.03
C ALA A 334 -16.36 6.07 8.16
N GLN A 335 -16.18 5.58 9.36
CA GLN A 335 -15.86 6.36 10.54
C GLN A 335 -14.38 6.15 10.89
N ILE A 336 -13.78 7.14 11.52
CA ILE A 336 -12.44 7.06 12.09
C ILE A 336 -12.50 7.23 13.60
N VAL A 337 -11.57 6.59 14.28
CA VAL A 337 -11.39 6.73 15.73
C VAL A 337 -10.06 7.40 16.00
N LEU A 338 -10.12 8.52 16.69
CA LEU A 338 -8.96 9.25 17.21
C LEU A 338 -8.82 8.92 18.69
N ALA A 339 -7.58 8.71 19.15
CA ALA A 339 -7.28 8.38 20.53
C ALA A 339 -6.14 9.23 21.09
N SER A 340 -6.20 9.48 22.39
CA SER A 340 -5.15 10.09 23.21
C SER A 340 -5.19 9.50 24.61
N THR A 341 -4.32 9.91 25.51
CA THR A 341 -4.35 9.53 26.92
C THR A 341 -5.65 9.99 27.65
N ARG A 342 -6.43 10.91 27.02
CA ARG A 342 -7.72 11.39 27.57
C ARG A 342 -8.92 10.50 27.16
N GLY A 343 -8.73 9.55 26.24
CA GLY A 343 -9.77 8.67 25.71
C GLY A 343 -9.87 8.71 24.19
N GLU A 344 -10.96 8.15 23.67
CA GLU A 344 -11.25 8.03 22.25
C GLU A 344 -12.44 8.88 21.83
N ARG A 345 -12.44 9.32 20.56
CA ARG A 345 -13.60 9.92 19.90
C ARG A 345 -13.74 9.43 18.47
N THR A 346 -14.97 9.30 18.01
CA THR A 346 -15.32 8.84 16.66
C THR A 346 -15.95 9.98 15.87
N LEU A 347 -15.59 10.06 14.58
CA LEU A 347 -16.18 11.02 13.63
C LEU A 347 -16.30 10.38 12.23
N ALA A 348 -17.14 10.96 11.38
CA ALA A 348 -17.16 10.58 9.97
C ALA A 348 -15.82 10.95 9.33
N LEU A 349 -15.34 10.14 8.37
CA LEU A 349 -14.01 10.34 7.79
C LEU A 349 -13.87 11.73 7.12
N GLU A 350 -14.92 12.18 6.42
CA GLU A 350 -14.92 13.49 5.77
C GLU A 350 -14.79 14.67 6.73
N ASP A 351 -15.19 14.50 7.99
CA ASP A 351 -15.12 15.55 9.02
C ASP A 351 -13.71 15.67 9.65
N LEU A 352 -12.78 14.80 9.27
CA LEU A 352 -11.38 14.93 9.69
C LEU A 352 -10.72 16.19 9.12
N TYR A 353 -11.02 16.55 7.87
CA TYR A 353 -10.25 17.54 7.11
C TYR A 353 -10.87 18.93 7.21
N THR A 354 -10.05 19.93 7.58
CA THR A 354 -10.44 21.34 7.68
C THR A 354 -9.84 22.19 6.56
N GLY A 355 -8.86 21.68 5.82
CA GLY A 355 -8.19 22.35 4.72
C GLY A 355 -7.01 21.55 4.19
N TYR A 356 -6.28 22.09 3.22
CA TYR A 356 -5.11 21.43 2.66
C TYR A 356 -4.07 21.15 3.74
N ARG A 357 -3.79 19.85 4.00
CA ARG A 357 -2.90 19.38 5.07
C ARG A 357 -3.27 19.87 6.48
N GLN A 358 -4.55 20.11 6.70
CA GLN A 358 -5.10 20.49 8.00
C GLN A 358 -6.22 19.56 8.42
N ASN A 359 -6.26 19.21 9.69
CA ASN A 359 -7.25 18.31 10.25
C ASN A 359 -7.64 18.72 11.68
N VAL A 360 -8.68 18.07 12.23
CA VAL A 360 -9.22 18.35 13.56
C VAL A 360 -8.50 17.63 14.70
N MET A 361 -7.42 16.91 14.44
CA MET A 361 -6.67 16.16 15.46
C MET A 361 -5.99 17.13 16.42
N ALA A 362 -6.12 16.88 17.71
CA ALA A 362 -5.31 17.55 18.72
C ALA A 362 -3.83 17.08 18.60
N PRO A 363 -2.86 17.87 19.07
CA PRO A 363 -1.44 17.53 18.96
C PRO A 363 -1.03 16.19 19.61
N ASP A 364 -1.81 15.73 20.59
CA ASP A 364 -1.60 14.47 21.32
C ASP A 364 -2.50 13.33 20.84
N GLU A 365 -3.37 13.57 19.85
CA GLU A 365 -4.20 12.53 19.24
C GLU A 365 -3.49 11.78 18.13
N LEU A 366 -3.86 10.50 17.98
CA LEU A 366 -3.52 9.64 16.85
C LEU A 366 -4.78 9.02 16.26
N LEU A 367 -4.80 8.84 14.94
CA LEU A 367 -5.79 8.00 14.29
C LEU A 367 -5.42 6.54 14.58
N VAL A 368 -6.32 5.80 15.24
CA VAL A 368 -6.02 4.43 15.70
C VAL A 368 -6.76 3.35 14.94
N ARG A 369 -7.94 3.64 14.36
CA ARG A 369 -8.68 2.69 13.53
C ARG A 369 -9.70 3.36 12.62
N ILE A 370 -10.07 2.65 11.57
CA ILE A 370 -11.09 3.00 10.59
C ILE A 370 -12.18 1.94 10.67
N VAL A 371 -13.44 2.36 10.75
CA VAL A 371 -14.61 1.49 10.84
C VAL A 371 -15.45 1.66 9.59
N VAL A 372 -15.61 0.58 8.81
CA VAL A 372 -16.33 0.57 7.54
C VAL A 372 -17.59 -0.28 7.69
N PRO A 373 -18.80 0.26 7.49
CA PRO A 373 -20.02 -0.54 7.47
C PRO A 373 -19.98 -1.60 6.36
N ARG A 374 -20.53 -2.78 6.61
CA ARG A 374 -20.70 -3.80 5.57
C ARG A 374 -21.71 -3.38 4.51
N PRO A 375 -21.63 -3.93 3.28
CA PRO A 375 -22.57 -3.62 2.22
C PRO A 375 -24.00 -4.03 2.56
N GLY A 376 -24.94 -3.17 2.24
CA GLY A 376 -26.36 -3.53 2.21
C GLY A 376 -26.70 -4.32 0.95
N VAL A 377 -27.81 -5.07 0.98
CA VAL A 377 -28.25 -5.94 -0.14
C VAL A 377 -28.57 -5.14 -1.41
N THR A 378 -29.06 -3.91 -1.26
CA THR A 378 -29.49 -3.01 -2.35
C THR A 378 -28.45 -1.98 -2.73
N GLU A 379 -27.25 -2.05 -2.12
CA GLU A 379 -26.17 -1.13 -2.43
C GLU A 379 -25.47 -1.46 -3.75
N ALA A 380 -25.33 -0.44 -4.60
CA ALA A 380 -24.55 -0.47 -5.83
C ALA A 380 -23.33 0.45 -5.70
N LEU A 381 -22.13 -0.14 -5.67
CA LEU A 381 -20.87 0.59 -5.54
C LEU A 381 -20.14 0.64 -6.88
N ARG A 382 -19.61 1.82 -7.23
CA ARG A 382 -18.65 2.00 -8.34
C ARG A 382 -17.54 2.94 -7.89
N ALA A 383 -16.31 2.54 -8.20
CA ALA A 383 -15.11 3.31 -7.93
C ALA A 383 -14.34 3.54 -9.23
N TYR A 384 -14.09 4.80 -9.56
CA TYR A 384 -13.42 5.21 -10.79
C TYR A 384 -12.15 5.99 -10.48
N LYS A 385 -11.04 5.53 -11.06
CA LYS A 385 -9.74 6.19 -11.04
C LYS A 385 -9.39 6.65 -12.44
N ILE A 386 -9.29 7.95 -12.64
CA ILE A 386 -8.90 8.57 -13.92
C ILE A 386 -7.49 9.10 -13.78
N SER A 387 -6.58 8.53 -14.54
CA SER A 387 -5.14 8.85 -14.57
C SER A 387 -4.61 8.79 -16.00
N LYS A 388 -3.41 9.29 -16.24
CA LYS A 388 -2.78 9.28 -17.57
C LYS A 388 -2.26 7.89 -17.95
N ARG A 389 -1.74 7.14 -16.97
CA ARG A 389 -1.31 5.74 -17.13
C ARG A 389 -2.30 4.83 -16.41
N PHE A 390 -2.36 3.58 -16.81
CA PHE A 390 -3.25 2.62 -16.16
C PHE A 390 -2.77 2.29 -14.75
N ASP A 391 -1.52 1.89 -14.61
CA ASP A 391 -0.90 1.54 -13.34
C ASP A 391 0.11 2.59 -12.89
N ASP A 392 0.42 2.58 -11.59
CA ASP A 392 1.45 3.38 -10.93
C ASP A 392 1.39 4.85 -11.32
N ASP A 393 0.17 5.42 -11.22
CA ASP A 393 -0.08 6.82 -11.56
C ASP A 393 -1.08 7.47 -10.61
N ILE A 394 -0.88 8.76 -10.38
CA ILE A 394 -1.70 9.57 -9.49
C ILE A 394 -3.00 9.95 -10.21
N SER A 395 -4.13 9.82 -9.51
CA SER A 395 -5.44 10.20 -10.03
C SER A 395 -5.53 11.68 -10.39
N ALA A 396 -5.97 11.97 -11.61
CA ALA A 396 -6.51 13.30 -11.95
C ALA A 396 -7.86 13.51 -11.28
N VAL A 397 -8.72 12.47 -11.32
CA VAL A 397 -10.01 12.40 -10.62
C VAL A 397 -10.17 11.01 -10.04
N CYS A 398 -10.54 10.93 -8.77
CA CYS A 398 -11.07 9.72 -8.15
C CYS A 398 -12.52 10.00 -7.76
N LEU A 399 -13.46 9.20 -8.27
CA LEU A 399 -14.88 9.32 -7.92
C LEU A 399 -15.42 7.97 -7.51
N VAL A 400 -15.92 7.89 -6.29
CA VAL A 400 -16.54 6.68 -5.77
C VAL A 400 -17.97 6.97 -5.38
N MET A 401 -18.90 6.16 -5.87
CA MET A 401 -20.33 6.32 -5.66
C MET A 401 -20.91 5.03 -5.11
N ASN A 402 -21.60 5.14 -3.99
CA ASN A 402 -22.32 4.06 -3.34
C ASN A 402 -23.81 4.45 -3.23
N LEU A 403 -24.65 3.83 -4.02
CA LEU A 403 -26.09 4.11 -4.10
C LEU A 403 -26.88 2.93 -3.54
N ASP A 404 -27.85 3.22 -2.69
CA ASP A 404 -28.86 2.26 -2.26
C ASP A 404 -30.10 2.45 -3.14
N ILE A 405 -30.36 1.48 -4.03
CA ILE A 405 -31.42 1.57 -5.04
C ILE A 405 -32.45 0.48 -4.76
N GLU A 406 -33.64 0.91 -4.34
CA GLU A 406 -34.76 0.03 -4.03
C GLU A 406 -35.97 0.35 -4.93
N ALA A 407 -36.50 -0.65 -5.62
CA ALA A 407 -37.61 -0.52 -6.55
C ALA A 407 -37.40 0.61 -7.59
N GLY A 408 -36.15 0.77 -8.09
CA GLY A 408 -35.79 1.79 -9.08
C GLY A 408 -35.71 3.22 -8.50
N VAL A 409 -35.75 3.40 -7.19
CA VAL A 409 -35.61 4.69 -6.52
C VAL A 409 -34.31 4.71 -5.69
N VAL A 410 -33.54 5.77 -5.80
CA VAL A 410 -32.35 6.00 -4.98
C VAL A 410 -32.78 6.35 -3.55
N ARG A 411 -32.67 5.40 -2.64
CA ARG A 411 -33.00 5.61 -1.22
C ARG A 411 -31.91 6.37 -0.49
N ARG A 412 -30.67 6.15 -0.86
CA ARG A 412 -29.50 6.80 -0.29
C ARG A 412 -28.40 6.92 -1.34
N ALA A 413 -27.69 8.01 -1.33
CA ALA A 413 -26.46 8.21 -2.07
C ALA A 413 -25.33 8.58 -1.10
N SER A 414 -24.12 8.04 -1.34
CA SER A 414 -22.90 8.42 -0.66
C SER A 414 -21.79 8.50 -1.70
N ILE A 415 -21.21 9.69 -1.89
CA ILE A 415 -20.31 9.98 -3.00
C ILE A 415 -19.06 10.66 -2.48
N GLY A 416 -17.91 9.99 -2.66
CA GLY A 416 -16.59 10.52 -2.34
C GLY A 416 -15.84 10.94 -3.58
N ALA A 417 -15.20 12.12 -3.55
CA ALA A 417 -14.46 12.70 -4.66
C ALA A 417 -13.04 13.12 -4.25
N GLY A 418 -12.04 12.76 -5.07
CA GLY A 418 -10.64 13.13 -4.93
C GLY A 418 -10.11 13.84 -6.18
N GLY A 419 -9.11 14.70 -6.01
CA GLY A 419 -8.51 15.48 -7.09
C GLY A 419 -9.34 16.69 -7.54
N VAL A 420 -10.42 17.03 -6.83
CA VAL A 420 -11.39 18.05 -7.24
C VAL A 420 -11.55 19.20 -6.24
N ALA A 421 -10.97 19.08 -5.06
CA ALA A 421 -10.97 20.08 -4.00
C ALA A 421 -9.62 20.08 -3.26
N ALA A 422 -9.43 20.95 -2.28
CA ALA A 422 -8.23 21.03 -1.44
C ALA A 422 -8.10 19.83 -0.49
N THR A 423 -9.20 19.10 -0.26
CA THR A 423 -9.29 17.91 0.58
C THR A 423 -10.08 16.83 -0.16
N PRO A 424 -9.96 15.55 0.22
CA PRO A 424 -10.96 14.55 -0.13
C PRO A 424 -12.35 15.05 0.32
N ALA A 425 -13.35 14.94 -0.55
CA ALA A 425 -14.62 15.61 -0.31
C ALA A 425 -15.82 14.70 -0.56
N ARG A 426 -16.90 14.95 0.17
CA ARG A 426 -18.20 14.32 -0.04
C ARG A 426 -19.08 15.21 -0.90
N ALA A 427 -19.71 14.64 -1.94
CA ALA A 427 -20.55 15.37 -2.89
C ALA A 427 -22.00 15.52 -2.39
N ARG A 428 -22.21 16.30 -1.33
CA ARG A 428 -23.51 16.42 -0.61
C ARG A 428 -24.63 16.99 -1.46
N GLN A 429 -24.35 17.94 -2.37
CA GLN A 429 -25.35 18.52 -3.27
C GLN A 429 -25.83 17.49 -4.30
N THR A 430 -24.88 16.73 -4.85
CA THR A 430 -25.18 15.64 -5.78
C THR A 430 -25.96 14.51 -5.10
N GLU A 431 -25.59 14.14 -3.88
CA GLU A 431 -26.34 13.15 -3.08
C GLU A 431 -27.78 13.60 -2.85
N ALA A 432 -28.01 14.87 -2.53
CA ALA A 432 -29.35 15.44 -2.36
C ALA A 432 -30.14 15.43 -3.68
N ALA A 433 -29.49 15.67 -4.82
CA ALA A 433 -30.13 15.63 -6.15
C ALA A 433 -30.55 14.21 -6.58
N LEU A 434 -29.90 13.18 -6.02
CA LEU A 434 -30.19 11.76 -6.30
C LEU A 434 -31.21 11.16 -5.34
N THR A 435 -31.12 11.49 -4.05
CA THR A 435 -31.88 10.85 -2.99
C THR A 435 -33.39 11.09 -3.14
N GLY A 436 -34.18 10.02 -3.09
CA GLY A 436 -35.63 10.03 -3.26
C GLY A 436 -36.09 10.10 -4.72
N GLN A 437 -35.17 10.16 -5.68
CA GLN A 437 -35.49 10.27 -7.12
C GLN A 437 -35.44 8.88 -7.80
N PRO A 438 -36.20 8.71 -8.89
CA PRO A 438 -36.06 7.52 -9.75
C PRO A 438 -34.63 7.42 -10.31
N TRP A 439 -34.05 6.23 -10.33
CA TRP A 439 -32.79 5.99 -11.01
C TRP A 439 -32.98 5.96 -12.53
N SER A 440 -33.01 7.13 -13.16
CA SER A 440 -33.34 7.35 -14.57
C SER A 440 -32.32 8.25 -15.25
N ALA A 441 -32.32 8.23 -16.60
CA ALA A 441 -31.44 9.10 -17.40
C ALA A 441 -31.63 10.58 -17.08
N GLU A 442 -32.87 11.01 -16.80
CA GLU A 442 -33.17 12.42 -16.48
C GLU A 442 -32.60 12.81 -15.11
N THR A 443 -32.83 11.99 -14.07
CA THR A 443 -32.26 12.21 -12.74
C THR A 443 -30.73 12.24 -12.79
N VAL A 444 -30.11 11.31 -13.53
CA VAL A 444 -28.67 11.23 -13.70
C VAL A 444 -28.11 12.46 -14.40
N LYS A 445 -28.78 12.95 -15.46
CA LYS A 445 -28.41 14.18 -16.15
C LYS A 445 -28.44 15.40 -15.21
N HIS A 446 -29.48 15.51 -14.40
CA HIS A 446 -29.62 16.58 -13.42
C HIS A 446 -28.53 16.49 -12.33
N ALA A 447 -28.33 15.30 -11.75
CA ALA A 447 -27.32 15.08 -10.74
C ALA A 447 -25.88 15.26 -11.28
N ALA A 448 -25.61 14.91 -12.56
CA ALA A 448 -24.33 15.15 -13.21
C ALA A 448 -24.02 16.65 -13.34
N ALA A 449 -25.04 17.47 -13.66
CA ALA A 449 -24.87 18.92 -13.67
C ALA A 449 -24.59 19.47 -12.25
N ALA A 450 -25.29 18.96 -11.22
CA ALA A 450 -25.02 19.32 -9.83
C ALA A 450 -23.56 18.95 -9.44
N LEU A 451 -23.10 17.74 -9.75
CA LEU A 451 -21.75 17.26 -9.46
C LEU A 451 -20.65 18.12 -10.12
N GLN A 452 -20.88 18.56 -11.36
CA GLN A 452 -19.97 19.45 -12.07
C GLN A 452 -19.91 20.87 -11.47
N ALA A 453 -21.00 21.34 -10.88
CA ALA A 453 -21.10 22.64 -10.23
C ALA A 453 -20.60 22.63 -8.78
N GLU A 454 -20.64 21.49 -8.10
CA GLU A 454 -20.32 21.35 -6.68
C GLU A 454 -18.83 21.59 -6.37
N PHE A 455 -17.94 21.30 -7.31
CA PHE A 455 -16.49 21.40 -7.11
C PHE A 455 -15.80 22.39 -8.02
N SER A 456 -14.71 22.99 -7.51
CA SER A 456 -13.86 23.95 -8.23
C SER A 456 -12.42 23.44 -8.32
N PRO A 457 -12.16 22.38 -9.13
CA PRO A 457 -10.84 21.79 -9.24
C PRO A 457 -9.83 22.74 -9.87
N ILE A 458 -8.59 22.68 -9.37
CA ILE A 458 -7.45 23.40 -9.96
C ILE A 458 -6.98 22.73 -11.26
N SER A 459 -6.23 23.51 -12.07
CA SER A 459 -5.43 22.97 -13.18
C SER A 459 -4.00 22.72 -12.72
N ASP A 460 -3.44 21.56 -13.05
CA ASP A 460 -2.07 21.18 -12.78
C ASP A 460 -1.48 20.33 -13.93
N MET A 461 -0.27 19.76 -13.73
CA MET A 461 0.37 18.91 -14.73
C MET A 461 -0.42 17.62 -15.05
N ARG A 462 -1.38 17.21 -14.21
CA ARG A 462 -2.18 16.00 -14.41
C ARG A 462 -3.39 16.25 -15.29
N ALA A 463 -4.13 17.34 -15.02
CA ALA A 463 -5.32 17.69 -15.78
C ALA A 463 -5.75 19.15 -15.56
N SER A 464 -6.46 19.71 -16.54
CA SER A 464 -7.12 21.01 -16.36
C SER A 464 -8.35 20.88 -15.45
N GLY A 465 -8.70 21.99 -14.74
CA GLY A 465 -9.92 22.05 -13.94
C GLY A 465 -11.20 21.83 -14.76
N ALA A 466 -11.21 22.29 -16.02
CA ALA A 466 -12.32 22.04 -16.95
C ALA A 466 -12.49 20.54 -17.24
N TYR A 467 -11.40 19.83 -17.56
CA TYR A 467 -11.42 18.40 -17.79
C TYR A 467 -11.94 17.64 -16.55
N ARG A 468 -11.42 17.96 -15.36
CA ARG A 468 -11.85 17.30 -14.10
C ARG A 468 -13.34 17.46 -13.87
N ARG A 469 -13.92 18.67 -14.09
CA ARG A 469 -15.36 18.90 -14.00
C ARG A 469 -16.17 18.10 -15.00
N THR A 470 -15.74 18.08 -16.26
CA THR A 470 -16.42 17.30 -17.31
C THR A 470 -16.42 15.81 -16.96
N VAL A 471 -15.28 15.29 -16.51
CA VAL A 471 -15.13 13.88 -16.13
C VAL A 471 -16.05 13.48 -14.98
N LEU A 472 -16.22 14.31 -13.95
CA LEU A 472 -17.14 14.02 -12.84
C LEU A 472 -18.55 13.68 -13.34
N GLY A 473 -19.13 14.54 -14.18
CA GLY A 473 -20.46 14.28 -14.74
C GLY A 473 -20.52 13.04 -15.65
N SER A 474 -19.46 12.83 -16.45
CA SER A 474 -19.35 11.65 -17.32
C SER A 474 -19.29 10.35 -16.54
N LEU A 475 -18.60 10.32 -15.38
CA LEU A 475 -18.50 9.13 -14.54
C LEU A 475 -19.84 8.76 -13.88
N LEU A 476 -20.66 9.74 -13.50
CA LEU A 476 -22.00 9.46 -13.00
C LEU A 476 -22.91 8.91 -14.12
N GLN A 477 -22.81 9.44 -15.35
CA GLN A 477 -23.50 8.88 -16.52
C GLN A 477 -23.02 7.47 -16.83
N ARG A 478 -21.72 7.21 -16.77
CA ARG A 478 -21.14 5.89 -16.93
C ARG A 478 -21.70 4.90 -15.92
N PHE A 479 -21.78 5.28 -14.63
CA PHE A 479 -22.38 4.42 -13.61
C PHE A 479 -23.81 4.02 -13.96
N TRP A 480 -24.62 4.99 -14.45
CA TRP A 480 -25.98 4.69 -14.88
C TRP A 480 -26.01 3.73 -16.05
N LEU A 481 -25.19 3.93 -17.09
CA LEU A 481 -25.10 3.05 -18.25
C LEU A 481 -24.69 1.62 -17.85
N GLU A 482 -23.67 1.49 -17.00
CA GLU A 482 -23.24 0.18 -16.46
C GLU A 482 -24.38 -0.51 -15.67
N SER A 483 -25.17 0.26 -14.91
CA SER A 483 -26.34 -0.27 -14.19
C SER A 483 -27.47 -0.75 -15.09
N GLN A 484 -27.49 -0.33 -16.38
CA GLN A 484 -28.41 -0.79 -17.43
C GLN A 484 -27.84 -1.97 -18.24
N GLY A 485 -26.73 -2.58 -17.80
CA GLY A 485 -26.10 -3.71 -18.49
C GLY A 485 -25.21 -3.32 -19.67
N GLN A 486 -24.81 -2.04 -19.79
CA GLN A 486 -23.90 -1.59 -20.85
C GLN A 486 -22.43 -1.67 -20.41
N ASP A 487 -21.93 -2.89 -20.19
CA ASP A 487 -20.55 -3.13 -19.66
C ASP A 487 -19.45 -2.76 -20.67
N ALA A 488 -19.77 -2.62 -21.96
CA ALA A 488 -18.81 -2.27 -23.01
C ALA A 488 -18.21 -0.84 -22.88
N VAL A 489 -18.74 0.00 -21.99
CA VAL A 489 -18.20 1.35 -21.73
C VAL A 489 -16.95 1.35 -20.86
N SER A 490 -16.52 0.19 -20.35
CA SER A 490 -15.32 0.06 -19.51
C SER A 490 -14.16 -0.57 -20.28
N VAL A 491 -13.01 0.13 -20.32
CA VAL A 491 -11.76 -0.44 -20.82
C VAL A 491 -11.24 -1.60 -19.94
N GLU A 492 -11.70 -1.70 -18.71
CA GLU A 492 -11.37 -2.78 -17.78
C GLU A 492 -12.01 -4.12 -18.23
N ASN A 493 -13.10 -4.05 -18.97
CA ASN A 493 -13.77 -5.20 -19.56
C ASN A 493 -13.22 -5.56 -20.96
N PHE A 494 -12.30 -4.74 -21.49
CA PHE A 494 -11.68 -4.98 -22.77
C PHE A 494 -10.57 -6.04 -22.62
N ARG A 495 -10.90 -7.29 -22.90
CA ARG A 495 -9.92 -8.37 -23.05
C ARG A 495 -9.43 -8.34 -24.49
N MET A 496 -8.15 -8.06 -24.71
CA MET A 496 -7.51 -8.40 -25.97
C MET A 496 -7.51 -9.93 -26.04
N GLU A 497 -8.35 -10.50 -26.91
CA GLU A 497 -8.20 -11.90 -27.27
C GLU A 497 -6.75 -12.07 -27.76
N ALA A 498 -6.01 -12.93 -27.09
CA ALA A 498 -4.68 -13.29 -27.54
C ALA A 498 -4.83 -13.90 -28.92
N SER A 499 -4.50 -13.14 -29.95
CA SER A 499 -4.29 -13.72 -31.29
C SER A 499 -3.19 -14.75 -31.14
N VAL A 500 -3.56 -16.00 -31.36
CA VAL A 500 -2.75 -17.21 -31.35
C VAL A 500 -1.52 -17.06 -32.26
#